data_7353692e6ddd96961ddd410232d65355
#
_entry.id   7353692e6ddd96961ddd410232d65355
#
_cell.length_a   1.000
_cell.length_b   1.000
_cell.length_c   1.000
_cell.angle_alpha   90.00
_cell.angle_beta   90.00
_cell.angle_gamma   90.00
#
_symmetry.space_group_name_H-M   'P 1'
#
loop_
_entity.id
_entity.type
_entity.pdbx_description
1 polymer ?
#
loop_
_entity_poly.entity_id
_entity_poly.type
_entity_poly.pdbx_seq_one_letter_code
_entity_poly.pdbx_strand_id
1 'polypeptide(L)'
;MTAALRPSMLVTLFEDVRPMALSGLASGFVAAVALIRLQQLWCLAWLIVDAGLLIARLSIARAYTVQRDAGDDRAEYWAMHYAPVSLVACFVLGLGVMGCVQAVDVELGTLSVMVAGGVFGGIASRNSALPRLAMMQVTLGVLPIGVGALLAHRSGAWLLLPPLAIYLAAMRTVVQRHYRVLVALIAARQRNAELVARFDAALTYMPHGLCMIDGERRVIVANRRTAQLFGSPREIMLDTPLPAVIAALGANDTTDPGGASLAAQCEVWLTCDEPVPLDVVLGDGRQLELTRHRVPDGNAVIIVEDVTARRQTEQHIRHLARHDALTGLPNRHELHAQLKRMLARRPRAPDAALAVMYLDLDGFKAINDRFGHQAGDDVLTQVAVRLGKTLSPGELAARIGGDEFVVAIDDTTMHACSLLAARIIRQISAPYTLSIGETVNLGISIGIALDDGHGSPDELIRQADSALYDAKSAGKGIYRFYSSGSSRVTPVTAS
;
A
#
# COMPACT_ATOMS: atom_id res chain seq x y z
N MET A 1 29.85 16.24 -14.24
CA MET A 1 29.97 15.88 -12.81
C MET A 1 28.86 16.62 -12.09
N THR A 2 27.85 15.89 -11.62
CA THR A 2 26.70 16.49 -10.93
C THR A 2 27.16 17.14 -9.63
N ALA A 3 26.70 18.35 -9.35
CA ALA A 3 27.08 19.15 -8.16
C ALA A 3 26.88 18.37 -6.84
N ALA A 4 25.96 17.40 -6.82
CA ALA A 4 25.63 16.55 -5.67
C ALA A 4 26.73 15.55 -5.24
N LEU A 5 27.65 15.15 -6.13
CA LEU A 5 28.70 14.17 -5.82
C LEU A 5 29.99 14.80 -5.24
N ARG A 6 30.14 16.12 -5.41
CA ARG A 6 31.34 16.86 -5.04
C ARG A 6 31.64 16.86 -3.54
N PRO A 7 30.68 17.12 -2.64
CA PRO A 7 30.94 17.10 -1.22
C PRO A 7 31.43 15.73 -0.70
N SER A 8 30.76 14.66 -1.11
CA SER A 8 31.11 13.29 -0.68
C SER A 8 32.50 12.86 -1.12
N MET A 9 33.00 13.37 -2.26
CA MET A 9 34.34 13.10 -2.76
C MET A 9 35.42 13.91 -2.00
N LEU A 10 35.11 15.13 -1.54
CA LEU A 10 36.03 15.94 -0.77
C LEU A 10 36.30 15.38 0.62
N VAL A 11 35.30 14.74 1.22
CA VAL A 11 35.42 14.05 2.53
C VAL A 11 36.51 12.97 2.51
N THR A 12 36.64 12.21 1.41
CA THR A 12 37.63 11.14 1.29
C THR A 12 39.09 11.62 1.39
N LEU A 13 39.37 12.93 1.13
CA LEU A 13 40.71 13.51 1.31
C LEU A 13 41.19 13.49 2.76
N PHE A 14 40.25 13.52 3.71
CA PHE A 14 40.54 13.72 5.12
C PHE A 14 40.16 12.49 6.00
N GLU A 15 39.51 11.45 5.43
CA GLU A 15 39.04 10.27 6.16
C GLU A 15 40.19 9.48 6.82
N ASP A 16 41.35 9.39 6.15
CA ASP A 16 42.50 8.69 6.71
C ASP A 16 43.77 9.58 6.57
N VAL A 17 44.30 9.97 7.72
CA VAL A 17 45.51 10.77 7.81
C VAL A 17 46.80 9.92 7.82
N ARG A 18 46.73 8.61 8.01
CA ARG A 18 47.89 7.74 8.09
C ARG A 18 48.74 7.72 6.83
N PRO A 19 48.20 7.60 5.61
CA PRO A 19 48.99 7.66 4.38
C PRO A 19 49.69 9.01 4.21
N MET A 20 49.09 10.10 4.71
CA MET A 20 49.69 11.43 4.69
C MET A 20 50.90 11.52 5.61
N ALA A 21 50.78 10.99 6.82
CA ALA A 21 51.85 10.96 7.78
C ALA A 21 53.03 10.06 7.27
N LEU A 22 52.71 8.88 6.75
CA LEU A 22 53.71 7.94 6.19
C LEU A 22 54.47 8.54 5.00
N SER A 23 53.74 9.24 4.09
CA SER A 23 54.38 9.89 2.94
C SER A 23 55.31 11.01 3.37
N GLY A 24 54.94 11.80 4.38
CA GLY A 24 55.80 12.86 4.92
C GLY A 24 57.01 12.30 5.68
N LEU A 25 56.81 11.24 6.46
CA LEU A 25 57.94 10.55 7.12
C LEU A 25 58.94 9.97 6.12
N ALA A 26 58.44 9.38 5.02
CA ALA A 26 59.29 8.84 3.96
C ALA A 26 60.12 9.94 3.27
N SER A 27 59.50 11.11 2.98
CA SER A 27 60.15 12.31 2.43
C SER A 27 61.23 12.84 3.41
N GLY A 28 60.83 13.01 4.69
CA GLY A 28 61.75 13.50 5.73
C GLY A 28 62.95 12.55 5.98
N PHE A 29 62.75 11.20 5.88
CA PHE A 29 63.81 10.22 5.93
C PHE A 29 64.87 10.44 4.85
N VAL A 30 64.41 10.63 3.59
CA VAL A 30 65.36 10.91 2.48
C VAL A 30 66.10 12.22 2.70
N ALA A 31 65.42 13.26 3.16
CA ALA A 31 66.04 14.56 3.45
C ALA A 31 67.08 14.44 4.58
N ALA A 32 66.83 13.65 5.61
CA ALA A 32 67.77 13.36 6.70
C ALA A 32 68.98 12.58 6.20
N VAL A 33 68.80 11.57 5.36
CA VAL A 33 69.89 10.78 4.75
C VAL A 33 70.73 11.69 3.86
N ALA A 34 70.12 12.57 3.06
CA ALA A 34 70.81 13.56 2.23
C ALA A 34 71.65 14.53 3.07
N LEU A 35 71.14 15.00 4.21
CA LEU A 35 71.88 15.84 5.14
C LEU A 35 73.11 15.17 5.71
N ILE A 36 72.99 13.91 6.12
CA ILE A 36 74.11 13.13 6.70
C ILE A 36 75.15 12.85 5.63
N ARG A 37 74.78 12.50 4.39
CA ARG A 37 75.68 12.08 3.32
C ARG A 37 76.37 13.26 2.62
N LEU A 38 75.60 14.37 2.37
CA LEU A 38 76.12 15.52 1.58
C LEU A 38 76.62 16.65 2.45
N GLN A 39 76.17 16.74 3.71
CA GLN A 39 76.55 17.81 4.67
C GLN A 39 76.40 19.24 4.12
N GLN A 40 75.38 19.49 3.27
CA GLN A 40 75.11 20.77 2.63
C GLN A 40 73.92 21.47 3.29
N LEU A 41 73.98 22.82 3.38
CA LEU A 41 72.94 23.66 4.02
C LEU A 41 71.57 23.49 3.38
N TRP A 42 71.50 23.27 2.07
CA TRP A 42 70.23 23.06 1.38
C TRP A 42 69.48 21.79 1.83
N CYS A 43 70.20 20.73 2.24
CA CYS A 43 69.60 19.55 2.79
C CYS A 43 68.91 19.81 4.13
N LEU A 44 69.50 20.63 4.99
CA LEU A 44 68.88 21.06 6.25
C LEU A 44 67.62 21.91 5.98
N ALA A 45 67.75 22.87 5.05
CA ALA A 45 66.60 23.70 4.63
C ALA A 45 65.45 22.83 4.09
N TRP A 46 65.77 21.81 3.26
CA TRP A 46 64.78 20.88 2.74
C TRP A 46 64.09 20.11 3.88
N LEU A 47 64.84 19.53 4.82
CA LEU A 47 64.30 18.79 5.96
C LEU A 47 63.35 19.66 6.82
N ILE A 48 63.73 20.91 7.10
CA ILE A 48 62.91 21.81 7.92
C ILE A 48 61.63 22.19 7.18
N VAL A 49 61.68 22.52 5.88
CA VAL A 49 60.54 22.87 5.08
C VAL A 49 59.56 21.70 4.91
N ASP A 50 60.12 20.51 4.65
CA ASP A 50 59.30 19.28 4.50
C ASP A 50 58.56 18.94 5.80
N ALA A 51 59.26 19.00 6.96
CA ALA A 51 58.66 18.80 8.27
C ALA A 51 57.53 19.84 8.56
N GLY A 52 57.78 21.11 8.25
CA GLY A 52 56.78 22.20 8.38
C GLY A 52 55.54 21.93 7.53
N LEU A 53 55.73 21.55 6.26
CA LEU A 53 54.63 21.21 5.34
C LEU A 53 53.84 19.97 5.78
N LEU A 54 54.53 18.95 6.38
CA LEU A 54 53.85 17.79 6.95
C LEU A 54 52.93 18.21 8.13
N ILE A 55 53.49 19.00 9.07
CA ILE A 55 52.73 19.53 10.20
C ILE A 55 51.53 20.35 9.73
N ALA A 56 51.70 21.24 8.76
CA ALA A 56 50.62 22.03 8.22
C ALA A 56 49.51 21.18 7.59
N ARG A 57 49.86 20.15 6.78
CA ARG A 57 48.88 19.22 6.20
C ARG A 57 48.10 18.42 7.26
N LEU A 58 48.80 17.91 8.28
CA LEU A 58 48.17 17.16 9.38
C LEU A 58 47.28 18.06 10.25
N SER A 59 47.69 19.32 10.50
CA SER A 59 46.87 20.28 11.24
C SER A 59 45.57 20.62 10.50
N ILE A 60 45.64 20.84 9.16
CA ILE A 60 44.45 21.07 8.34
C ILE A 60 43.51 19.87 8.38
N ALA A 61 44.03 18.65 8.21
CA ALA A 61 43.24 17.44 8.25
C ALA A 61 42.58 17.24 9.62
N ARG A 62 43.30 17.46 10.72
CA ARG A 62 42.78 17.35 12.09
C ARG A 62 41.72 18.42 12.39
N ALA A 63 41.91 19.65 11.95
CA ALA A 63 40.95 20.71 12.12
C ALA A 63 39.65 20.43 11.38
N TYR A 64 39.73 19.85 10.17
CA TYR A 64 38.54 19.36 9.47
C TYR A 64 37.77 18.28 10.23
N THR A 65 38.45 17.24 10.74
CA THR A 65 37.78 16.17 11.49
C THR A 65 37.06 16.69 12.72
N VAL A 66 37.70 17.57 13.49
CA VAL A 66 37.12 18.18 14.70
C VAL A 66 35.88 19.01 14.36
N GLN A 67 35.90 19.81 13.27
CA GLN A 67 34.74 20.62 12.88
C GLN A 67 33.61 19.76 12.30
N ARG A 68 33.91 18.71 11.54
CA ARG A 68 32.93 17.77 11.03
C ARG A 68 32.18 17.08 12.15
N ASP A 69 32.88 16.63 13.20
CA ASP A 69 32.28 15.99 14.36
C ASP A 69 31.40 16.97 15.16
N ALA A 70 31.64 18.28 15.05
CA ALA A 70 30.81 19.35 15.58
C ALA A 70 29.60 19.72 14.68
N GLY A 71 29.41 19.04 13.53
CA GLY A 71 28.26 19.22 12.65
C GLY A 71 28.44 20.27 11.54
N ASP A 72 29.63 20.86 11.38
CA ASP A 72 29.94 21.85 10.34
C ASP A 72 30.76 21.20 9.20
N ASP A 73 30.09 20.63 8.19
CA ASP A 73 30.74 19.97 7.05
C ASP A 73 31.04 20.96 5.90
N ARG A 74 32.11 21.76 6.07
CA ARG A 74 32.67 22.66 5.04
C ARG A 74 33.83 21.99 4.29
N ALA A 75 33.67 20.80 3.79
CA ALA A 75 34.71 20.05 3.09
C ALA A 75 35.36 20.85 1.94
N GLU A 76 34.63 21.70 1.25
CA GLU A 76 35.13 22.54 0.15
C GLU A 76 36.08 23.63 0.64
N TYR A 77 35.79 24.29 1.76
CA TYR A 77 36.65 25.28 2.39
C TYR A 77 38.02 24.66 2.80
N TRP A 78 37.99 23.50 3.45
CA TRP A 78 39.19 22.82 3.89
C TRP A 78 40.02 22.26 2.74
N ALA A 79 39.36 21.78 1.66
CA ALA A 79 40.06 21.34 0.45
C ALA A 79 40.79 22.48 -0.24
N MET A 80 40.23 23.70 -0.25
CA MET A 80 40.90 24.89 -0.79
C MET A 80 42.17 25.28 -0.02
N HIS A 81 42.19 25.07 1.30
CA HIS A 81 43.40 25.34 2.12
C HIS A 81 44.41 24.18 2.06
N TYR A 82 43.95 22.94 1.92
CA TYR A 82 44.81 21.78 1.82
C TYR A 82 45.54 21.69 0.46
N ALA A 83 44.86 22.01 -0.64
CA ALA A 83 45.39 21.81 -1.97
C ALA A 83 46.73 22.57 -2.23
N PRO A 84 46.88 23.88 -1.94
CA PRO A 84 48.13 24.59 -2.19
C PRO A 84 49.27 24.05 -1.32
N VAL A 85 49.04 23.75 -0.04
CA VAL A 85 50.04 23.21 0.86
C VAL A 85 50.54 21.84 0.38
N SER A 86 49.66 21.00 -0.12
CA SER A 86 50.01 19.68 -0.63
C SER A 86 50.73 19.75 -2.00
N LEU A 87 50.43 20.75 -2.85
CA LEU A 87 51.15 20.99 -4.10
C LEU A 87 52.59 21.45 -3.82
N VAL A 88 52.76 22.39 -2.89
CA VAL A 88 54.09 22.87 -2.46
C VAL A 88 54.88 21.72 -1.88
N ALA A 89 54.29 20.85 -1.06
CA ALA A 89 54.99 19.71 -0.50
C ALA A 89 55.50 18.73 -1.58
N CYS A 90 54.71 18.45 -2.62
CA CYS A 90 55.16 17.60 -3.73
C CYS A 90 56.28 18.26 -4.54
N PHE A 91 56.23 19.60 -4.74
CA PHE A 91 57.27 20.35 -5.44
C PHE A 91 58.56 20.36 -4.65
N VAL A 92 58.52 20.62 -3.34
CA VAL A 92 59.68 20.61 -2.44
C VAL A 92 60.34 19.21 -2.39
N LEU A 93 59.56 18.13 -2.32
CA LEU A 93 60.09 16.77 -2.46
C LEU A 93 60.80 16.58 -3.79
N GLY A 94 60.19 17.01 -4.90
CA GLY A 94 60.79 16.97 -6.24
C GLY A 94 62.14 17.72 -6.32
N LEU A 95 62.20 18.94 -5.75
CA LEU A 95 63.45 19.74 -5.68
C LEU A 95 64.52 19.03 -4.84
N GLY A 96 64.16 18.47 -3.70
CA GLY A 96 65.12 17.73 -2.88
C GLY A 96 65.69 16.50 -3.62
N VAL A 97 64.83 15.78 -4.31
CA VAL A 97 65.28 14.65 -5.15
C VAL A 97 66.13 15.10 -6.33
N MET A 98 65.79 16.23 -6.94
CA MET A 98 66.62 16.87 -7.98
C MET A 98 68.06 17.08 -7.47
N GLY A 99 68.22 17.68 -6.29
CA GLY A 99 69.52 17.88 -5.65
C GLY A 99 70.26 16.56 -5.40
N CYS A 100 69.59 15.53 -4.98
CA CYS A 100 70.18 14.21 -4.78
C CYS A 100 70.65 13.54 -6.10
N VAL A 101 69.87 13.72 -7.19
CA VAL A 101 70.21 13.21 -8.54
C VAL A 101 71.44 13.94 -9.15
N GLN A 102 71.61 15.21 -8.85
CA GLN A 102 72.76 16.01 -9.28
C GLN A 102 74.03 15.74 -8.45
N ALA A 103 73.86 15.20 -7.24
CA ALA A 103 74.96 14.84 -6.38
C ALA A 103 75.80 13.68 -6.96
N VAL A 104 77.07 13.58 -6.51
CA VAL A 104 77.98 12.51 -6.93
C VAL A 104 77.56 11.13 -6.37
N ASP A 105 76.76 11.13 -5.30
CA ASP A 105 76.32 9.93 -4.60
C ASP A 105 75.21 9.22 -5.36
N VAL A 106 75.52 8.05 -6.00
CA VAL A 106 74.57 7.24 -6.81
C VAL A 106 73.54 6.61 -5.95
N GLU A 107 73.92 6.10 -4.78
CA GLU A 107 73.05 5.37 -3.88
C GLU A 107 71.96 6.30 -3.34
N LEU A 108 72.35 7.53 -2.94
CA LEU A 108 71.42 8.54 -2.47
C LEU A 108 70.46 8.98 -3.59
N GLY A 109 70.95 9.20 -4.82
CA GLY A 109 70.15 9.52 -5.97
C GLY A 109 69.11 8.45 -6.27
N THR A 110 69.54 7.18 -6.24
CA THR A 110 68.61 6.03 -6.47
C THR A 110 67.58 5.90 -5.36
N LEU A 111 67.98 5.98 -4.09
CA LEU A 111 67.08 5.91 -2.94
C LEU A 111 66.02 7.05 -3.02
N SER A 112 66.48 8.27 -3.31
CA SER A 112 65.55 9.43 -3.37
C SER A 112 64.50 9.29 -4.47
N VAL A 113 64.87 8.82 -5.66
CA VAL A 113 63.89 8.55 -6.76
C VAL A 113 62.94 7.44 -6.41
N MET A 114 63.39 6.33 -5.80
CA MET A 114 62.52 5.21 -5.37
C MET A 114 61.50 5.68 -4.35
N VAL A 115 61.93 6.41 -3.32
CA VAL A 115 61.02 6.91 -2.27
C VAL A 115 60.03 7.91 -2.84
N ALA A 116 60.47 8.83 -3.69
CA ALA A 116 59.57 9.80 -4.38
C ALA A 116 58.53 9.07 -5.22
N GLY A 117 58.91 8.03 -5.96
CA GLY A 117 57.98 7.21 -6.74
C GLY A 117 56.92 6.57 -5.86
N GLY A 118 57.30 6.02 -4.71
CA GLY A 118 56.35 5.48 -3.73
C GLY A 118 55.40 6.51 -3.14
N VAL A 119 55.91 7.67 -2.75
CA VAL A 119 55.14 8.79 -2.21
C VAL A 119 54.11 9.34 -3.24
N PHE A 120 54.55 9.59 -4.48
CA PHE A 120 53.65 10.08 -5.55
C PHE A 120 52.60 9.04 -5.95
N GLY A 121 52.94 7.71 -5.92
CA GLY A 121 51.99 6.65 -6.13
C GLY A 121 50.90 6.61 -5.05
N GLY A 122 51.32 6.76 -3.78
CA GLY A 122 50.36 6.87 -2.65
C GLY A 122 49.46 8.09 -2.74
N ILE A 123 50.01 9.25 -3.15
CA ILE A 123 49.26 10.49 -3.38
C ILE A 123 48.26 10.32 -4.54
N ALA A 124 48.67 9.71 -5.64
CA ALA A 124 47.83 9.47 -6.80
C ALA A 124 46.61 8.57 -6.45
N SER A 125 46.83 7.55 -5.64
CA SER A 125 45.74 6.66 -5.16
C SER A 125 44.81 7.38 -4.18
N ARG A 126 45.36 8.04 -3.15
CA ARG A 126 44.56 8.70 -2.11
C ARG A 126 43.76 9.88 -2.63
N ASN A 127 44.35 10.73 -3.46
CA ASN A 127 43.70 11.94 -3.97
C ASN A 127 42.95 11.69 -5.28
N SER A 128 42.73 10.44 -5.65
CA SER A 128 42.00 10.05 -6.88
C SER A 128 40.56 10.57 -6.98
N ALA A 129 39.94 10.91 -5.85
CA ALA A 129 38.66 11.62 -5.81
C ALA A 129 38.70 13.00 -6.51
N LEU A 130 39.89 13.65 -6.53
CA LEU A 130 40.15 14.89 -7.23
C LEU A 130 41.24 14.69 -8.29
N PRO A 131 40.93 14.12 -9.48
CA PRO A 131 41.93 13.69 -10.47
C PRO A 131 42.86 14.83 -10.92
N ARG A 132 42.35 16.07 -11.01
CA ARG A 132 43.15 17.24 -11.38
C ARG A 132 44.19 17.55 -10.30
N LEU A 133 43.81 17.58 -9.03
CA LEU A 133 44.71 17.83 -7.92
C LEU A 133 45.78 16.72 -7.84
N ALA A 134 45.37 15.45 -7.89
CA ALA A 134 46.28 14.30 -7.85
C ALA A 134 47.34 14.36 -8.99
N MET A 135 46.90 14.65 -10.22
CA MET A 135 47.81 14.76 -11.36
C MET A 135 48.71 16.00 -11.27
N MET A 136 48.23 17.14 -10.77
CA MET A 136 49.05 18.34 -10.53
C MET A 136 50.14 18.06 -9.49
N GLN A 137 49.82 17.36 -8.39
CA GLN A 137 50.78 16.97 -7.35
C GLN A 137 51.87 16.08 -7.90
N VAL A 138 51.50 15.02 -8.63
CA VAL A 138 52.46 14.10 -9.23
C VAL A 138 53.32 14.79 -10.27
N THR A 139 52.72 15.57 -11.17
CA THR A 139 53.46 16.28 -12.22
C THR A 139 54.43 17.31 -11.64
N LEU A 140 53.97 18.10 -10.66
CA LEU A 140 54.77 19.14 -10.01
C LEU A 140 55.96 18.56 -9.24
N GLY A 141 55.80 17.34 -8.66
CA GLY A 141 56.85 16.63 -7.98
C GLY A 141 57.85 15.94 -8.93
N VAL A 142 57.37 15.38 -10.04
CA VAL A 142 58.22 14.68 -11.02
C VAL A 142 59.02 15.64 -11.92
N LEU A 143 58.47 16.83 -12.23
CA LEU A 143 59.11 17.79 -13.12
C LEU A 143 60.52 18.20 -12.66
N PRO A 144 60.79 18.59 -11.38
CA PRO A 144 62.14 18.91 -10.91
C PRO A 144 63.09 17.74 -11.05
N ILE A 145 62.63 16.50 -10.83
CA ILE A 145 63.46 15.26 -10.96
C ILE A 145 63.94 15.15 -12.41
N GLY A 146 63.03 15.34 -13.37
CA GLY A 146 63.37 15.34 -14.81
C GLY A 146 64.37 16.43 -15.19
N VAL A 147 64.20 17.64 -14.65
CA VAL A 147 65.14 18.75 -14.83
C VAL A 147 66.48 18.41 -14.21
N GLY A 148 66.52 17.81 -13.00
CA GLY A 148 67.71 17.36 -12.37
C GLY A 148 68.52 16.33 -13.18
N ALA A 149 67.78 15.38 -13.79
CA ALA A 149 68.40 14.38 -14.67
C ALA A 149 69.02 14.97 -15.95
N LEU A 150 68.46 16.04 -16.48
CA LEU A 150 69.00 16.77 -17.64
C LEU A 150 70.26 17.60 -17.27
N LEU A 151 70.23 18.25 -16.09
CA LEU A 151 71.30 19.12 -15.63
C LEU A 151 72.44 18.38 -14.91
N ALA A 152 72.29 17.13 -14.65
CA ALA A 152 73.31 16.31 -13.97
C ALA A 152 74.55 16.18 -14.88
N HIS A 153 75.69 16.53 -14.37
CA HIS A 153 76.99 16.44 -15.07
C HIS A 153 77.50 15.02 -15.30
N ARG A 154 76.66 14.02 -14.94
CA ARG A 154 76.93 12.60 -14.98
C ARG A 154 76.47 12.01 -16.32
N SER A 155 77.33 11.27 -16.97
CA SER A 155 76.99 10.52 -18.18
C SER A 155 75.94 9.45 -17.84
N GLY A 156 74.76 9.53 -18.48
CA GLY A 156 73.65 8.55 -18.30
C GLY A 156 72.49 8.97 -17.38
N ALA A 157 72.58 10.13 -16.70
CA ALA A 157 71.44 10.57 -15.86
C ALA A 157 70.15 10.84 -16.67
N TRP A 158 70.25 11.17 -17.96
CA TRP A 158 69.16 11.32 -18.89
C TRP A 158 68.31 10.02 -19.08
N LEU A 159 68.90 8.83 -18.76
CA LEU A 159 68.20 7.55 -18.80
C LEU A 159 67.03 7.51 -17.82
N LEU A 160 66.91 8.43 -16.84
CA LEU A 160 65.76 8.55 -15.96
C LEU A 160 64.51 9.16 -16.68
N LEU A 161 64.68 9.87 -17.81
CA LEU A 161 63.58 10.55 -18.45
C LEU A 161 62.49 9.61 -19.04
N PRO A 162 62.82 8.51 -19.78
CA PRO A 162 61.82 7.58 -20.27
C PRO A 162 61.03 6.90 -19.12
N PRO A 163 61.63 6.38 -18.05
CA PRO A 163 60.89 5.85 -16.90
C PRO A 163 60.00 6.90 -16.22
N LEU A 164 60.44 8.17 -16.10
CA LEU A 164 59.58 9.23 -15.54
C LEU A 164 58.35 9.54 -16.41
N ALA A 165 58.53 9.55 -17.73
CA ALA A 165 57.42 9.73 -18.67
C ALA A 165 56.41 8.56 -18.59
N ILE A 166 56.92 7.33 -18.57
CA ILE A 166 56.09 6.13 -18.38
C ILE A 166 55.38 6.15 -17.03
N TYR A 167 56.07 6.58 -15.96
CA TYR A 167 55.50 6.73 -14.63
C TYR A 167 54.35 7.74 -14.60
N LEU A 168 54.48 8.90 -15.24
CA LEU A 168 53.39 9.89 -15.34
C LEU A 168 52.17 9.32 -16.09
N ALA A 169 52.40 8.61 -17.20
CA ALA A 169 51.34 7.97 -17.96
C ALA A 169 50.62 6.87 -17.13
N ALA A 170 51.40 6.08 -16.39
CA ALA A 170 50.86 5.06 -15.49
C ALA A 170 50.03 5.69 -14.35
N MET A 171 50.53 6.74 -13.71
CA MET A 171 49.81 7.47 -12.64
C MET A 171 48.49 8.07 -13.14
N ARG A 172 48.48 8.64 -14.34
CA ARG A 172 47.25 9.10 -14.97
C ARG A 172 46.23 7.99 -15.11
N THR A 173 46.65 6.80 -15.54
CA THR A 173 45.77 5.65 -15.69
C THR A 173 45.23 5.18 -14.34
N VAL A 174 46.10 5.11 -13.31
CA VAL A 174 45.74 4.74 -11.93
C VAL A 174 44.70 5.71 -11.36
N VAL A 175 44.97 7.03 -11.42
CA VAL A 175 44.08 8.06 -10.92
C VAL A 175 42.71 7.99 -11.61
N GLN A 176 42.68 7.85 -12.94
CA GLN A 176 41.43 7.77 -13.69
C GLN A 176 40.63 6.48 -13.39
N ARG A 177 41.35 5.35 -13.17
CA ARG A 177 40.70 4.10 -12.80
C ARG A 177 40.06 4.19 -11.41
N HIS A 178 40.81 4.65 -10.40
CA HIS A 178 40.28 4.82 -9.04
C HIS A 178 39.12 5.81 -9.00
N TYR A 179 39.20 6.91 -9.71
CA TYR A 179 38.11 7.90 -9.83
C TYR A 179 36.85 7.26 -10.39
N ARG A 180 36.94 6.48 -11.48
CA ARG A 180 35.78 5.82 -12.07
C ARG A 180 35.14 4.79 -11.12
N VAL A 181 35.95 4.03 -10.41
CA VAL A 181 35.45 3.06 -9.41
C VAL A 181 34.75 3.78 -8.26
N LEU A 182 35.33 4.86 -7.74
CA LEU A 182 34.72 5.65 -6.66
C LEU A 182 33.39 6.26 -7.09
N VAL A 183 33.32 6.86 -8.28
CA VAL A 183 32.07 7.42 -8.83
C VAL A 183 31.01 6.33 -8.98
N ALA A 184 31.38 5.18 -9.53
CA ALA A 184 30.46 4.05 -9.69
C ALA A 184 29.91 3.54 -8.35
N LEU A 185 30.77 3.45 -7.33
CA LEU A 185 30.38 3.00 -5.99
C LEU A 185 29.40 3.98 -5.32
N ILE A 186 29.70 5.28 -5.37
CA ILE A 186 28.82 6.30 -4.80
C ILE A 186 27.46 6.32 -5.53
N ALA A 187 27.47 6.24 -6.86
CA ALA A 187 26.25 6.21 -7.66
C ALA A 187 25.41 4.94 -7.37
N ALA A 188 26.06 3.78 -7.17
CA ALA A 188 25.37 2.54 -6.81
C ALA A 188 24.73 2.64 -5.41
N ARG A 189 25.44 3.21 -4.42
CA ARG A 189 24.88 3.46 -3.08
C ARG A 189 23.67 4.38 -3.11
N GLN A 190 23.76 5.48 -3.87
CA GLN A 190 22.64 6.43 -4.00
C GLN A 190 21.42 5.77 -4.65
N ARG A 191 21.62 4.98 -5.72
CA ARG A 191 20.53 4.24 -6.37
C ARG A 191 19.88 3.23 -5.43
N ASN A 192 20.68 2.49 -4.66
CA ASN A 192 20.14 1.56 -3.67
C ASN A 192 19.32 2.28 -2.59
N ALA A 193 19.84 3.38 -2.05
CA ALA A 193 19.10 4.16 -1.06
C ALA A 193 17.78 4.72 -1.62
N GLU A 194 17.80 5.20 -2.87
CA GLU A 194 16.59 5.68 -3.55
C GLU A 194 15.57 4.55 -3.80
N LEU A 195 16.04 3.36 -4.22
CA LEU A 195 15.16 2.20 -4.42
C LEU A 195 14.51 1.75 -3.10
N VAL A 196 15.29 1.68 -2.02
CA VAL A 196 14.78 1.32 -0.69
C VAL A 196 13.74 2.36 -0.23
N ALA A 197 14.03 3.65 -0.37
CA ALA A 197 13.10 4.71 0.02
C ALA A 197 11.79 4.67 -0.80
N ARG A 198 11.88 4.42 -2.11
CA ARG A 198 10.71 4.27 -2.99
C ARG A 198 9.88 3.04 -2.62
N PHE A 199 10.55 1.93 -2.30
CA PHE A 199 9.88 0.69 -1.89
C PHE A 199 9.16 0.87 -0.55
N ASP A 200 9.82 1.49 0.43
CA ASP A 200 9.22 1.78 1.73
C ASP A 200 8.02 2.73 1.62
N ALA A 201 8.15 3.77 0.80
CA ALA A 201 7.03 4.65 0.50
C ALA A 201 5.86 3.89 -0.15
N ALA A 202 6.13 3.03 -1.15
CA ALA A 202 5.09 2.24 -1.80
C ALA A 202 4.36 1.33 -0.79
N LEU A 203 5.08 0.65 0.09
CA LEU A 203 4.49 -0.19 1.14
C LEU A 203 3.70 0.61 2.17
N THR A 204 4.16 1.82 2.52
CA THR A 204 3.52 2.67 3.53
C THR A 204 2.20 3.28 3.04
N TYR A 205 2.14 3.69 1.76
CA TYR A 205 0.97 4.34 1.18
C TYR A 205 0.02 3.37 0.45
N MET A 206 0.29 2.06 0.46
CA MET A 206 -0.65 1.07 -0.08
C MET A 206 -1.98 1.10 0.68
N PRO A 207 -3.13 1.15 -0.02
CA PRO A 207 -4.46 1.13 0.59
C PRO A 207 -4.78 -0.23 1.22
N HIS A 208 -4.16 -1.30 0.74
CA HIS A 208 -4.34 -2.67 1.23
C HIS A 208 -3.22 -3.08 2.19
N GLY A 209 -3.53 -3.94 3.14
CA GLY A 209 -2.54 -4.65 3.92
C GLY A 209 -1.73 -5.57 3.00
N LEU A 210 -0.40 -5.58 3.18
CA LEU A 210 0.49 -6.51 2.52
C LEU A 210 1.30 -7.23 3.59
N CYS A 211 1.22 -8.55 3.56
CA CYS A 211 1.97 -9.44 4.42
C CYS A 211 2.67 -10.49 3.55
N MET A 212 3.95 -10.75 3.80
CA MET A 212 4.70 -11.81 3.14
C MET A 212 5.10 -12.86 4.17
N ILE A 213 4.90 -14.13 3.83
CA ILE A 213 5.26 -15.27 4.66
C ILE A 213 6.31 -16.12 3.96
N ASP A 214 7.14 -16.78 4.74
CA ASP A 214 8.12 -17.76 4.28
C ASP A 214 7.51 -19.17 4.09
N GLY A 215 8.36 -20.14 3.73
CA GLY A 215 7.97 -21.55 3.56
C GLY A 215 7.50 -22.22 4.87
N GLU A 216 7.84 -21.67 6.03
CA GLU A 216 7.37 -22.11 7.36
C GLU A 216 6.11 -21.33 7.80
N ARG A 217 5.56 -20.52 6.92
CA ARG A 217 4.35 -19.67 7.12
C ARG A 217 4.55 -18.56 8.17
N ARG A 218 5.81 -18.17 8.45
CA ARG A 218 6.12 -17.04 9.32
C ARG A 218 6.08 -15.73 8.56
N VAL A 219 5.59 -14.69 9.20
CA VAL A 219 5.51 -13.35 8.63
C VAL A 219 6.91 -12.75 8.57
N ILE A 220 7.44 -12.55 7.34
CA ILE A 220 8.75 -11.92 7.08
C ILE A 220 8.64 -10.45 6.72
N VAL A 221 7.51 -10.03 6.16
CA VAL A 221 7.22 -8.63 5.83
C VAL A 221 5.77 -8.34 6.16
N ALA A 222 5.51 -7.19 6.78
CA ALA A 222 4.17 -6.64 6.95
C ALA A 222 4.24 -5.12 6.75
N ASN A 223 3.34 -4.53 5.96
CA ASN A 223 3.27 -3.09 5.82
C ASN A 223 2.46 -2.46 6.98
N ARG A 224 2.53 -1.13 7.11
CA ARG A 224 1.82 -0.38 8.15
C ARG A 224 0.30 -0.64 8.10
N ARG A 225 -0.25 -0.82 6.89
CA ARG A 225 -1.69 -1.04 6.70
C ARG A 225 -2.13 -2.39 7.26
N THR A 226 -1.34 -3.46 7.11
CA THR A 226 -1.60 -4.77 7.74
C THR A 226 -1.68 -4.63 9.25
N ALA A 227 -0.72 -3.91 9.86
CA ALA A 227 -0.72 -3.66 11.31
C ALA A 227 -1.98 -2.93 11.77
N GLN A 228 -2.46 -1.94 11.01
CA GLN A 228 -3.70 -1.21 11.30
C GLN A 228 -4.95 -2.09 11.14
N LEU A 229 -5.02 -2.90 10.08
CA LEU A 229 -6.16 -3.78 9.83
C LEU A 229 -6.27 -4.87 10.89
N PHE A 230 -5.15 -5.44 11.32
CA PHE A 230 -5.09 -6.46 12.34
C PHE A 230 -5.10 -5.88 13.78
N GLY A 231 -4.97 -4.56 13.94
CA GLY A 231 -4.92 -3.96 15.28
C GLY A 231 -3.73 -4.42 16.12
N SER A 232 -2.66 -4.91 15.47
CA SER A 232 -1.46 -5.46 16.11
C SER A 232 -0.21 -4.75 15.61
N PRO A 233 0.74 -4.38 16.50
CA PRO A 233 2.01 -3.79 16.09
C PRO A 233 2.77 -4.70 15.12
N ARG A 234 3.41 -4.08 14.11
CA ARG A 234 4.19 -4.79 13.08
C ARG A 234 5.26 -5.71 13.68
N GLU A 235 5.93 -5.22 14.71
CA GLU A 235 7.04 -5.91 15.38
C GLU A 235 6.60 -7.23 16.04
N ILE A 236 5.35 -7.30 16.51
CA ILE A 236 4.76 -8.51 17.12
C ILE A 236 4.40 -9.54 16.05
N MET A 237 4.07 -9.09 14.84
CA MET A 237 3.70 -9.99 13.74
C MET A 237 4.92 -10.63 13.07
N LEU A 238 6.07 -9.94 13.02
CA LEU A 238 7.26 -10.45 12.38
C LEU A 238 7.76 -11.72 13.08
N ASP A 239 8.23 -12.68 12.30
CA ASP A 239 8.69 -14.01 12.73
C ASP A 239 7.63 -14.88 13.44
N THR A 240 6.35 -14.43 13.42
CA THR A 240 5.22 -15.16 14.00
C THR A 240 4.50 -15.94 12.90
N PRO A 241 4.09 -17.21 13.13
CA PRO A 241 3.26 -17.93 12.17
C PRO A 241 1.94 -17.20 11.90
N LEU A 242 1.58 -17.04 10.62
CA LEU A 242 0.36 -16.32 10.24
C LEU A 242 -0.92 -16.85 10.91
N PRO A 243 -1.12 -18.18 11.06
CA PRO A 243 -2.30 -18.69 11.79
C PRO A 243 -2.37 -18.21 13.23
N ALA A 244 -1.23 -18.01 13.91
CA ALA A 244 -1.19 -17.46 15.26
C ALA A 244 -1.56 -15.97 15.28
N VAL A 245 -1.10 -15.21 14.27
CA VAL A 245 -1.50 -13.81 14.10
C VAL A 245 -3.02 -13.70 13.88
N ILE A 246 -3.58 -14.54 13.01
CA ILE A 246 -5.03 -14.59 12.73
C ILE A 246 -5.82 -15.04 13.97
N ALA A 247 -5.33 -16.02 14.74
CA ALA A 247 -5.96 -16.47 15.98
C ALA A 247 -6.09 -15.33 17.01
N ALA A 248 -5.06 -14.48 17.10
CA ALA A 248 -5.09 -13.32 18.01
C ALA A 248 -6.18 -12.30 17.63
N LEU A 249 -6.60 -12.21 16.37
CA LEU A 249 -7.69 -11.36 15.90
C LEU A 249 -9.06 -11.87 16.34
N GLY A 250 -9.23 -13.20 16.39
CA GLY A 250 -10.47 -13.87 16.79
C GLY A 250 -10.61 -14.10 18.30
N ALA A 251 -9.60 -13.79 19.10
CA ALA A 251 -9.63 -14.04 20.56
C ALA A 251 -10.74 -13.27 21.31
N ASN A 252 -11.39 -12.31 20.67
CA ASN A 252 -12.54 -11.57 21.21
C ASN A 252 -13.90 -12.07 20.68
N ASP A 253 -13.94 -13.10 19.84
CA ASP A 253 -15.17 -13.58 19.21
C ASP A 253 -15.63 -14.89 19.85
N THR A 254 -16.58 -14.78 20.81
CA THR A 254 -17.22 -15.90 21.51
C THR A 254 -18.49 -16.39 20.79
N THR A 255 -18.72 -15.99 19.53
CA THR A 255 -20.05 -16.12 18.88
C THR A 255 -20.24 -17.30 17.94
N ASP A 256 -19.24 -18.15 17.72
CA ASP A 256 -19.45 -19.35 16.90
C ASP A 256 -19.27 -20.66 17.71
N PRO A 257 -20.36 -21.26 18.25
CA PRO A 257 -20.30 -22.50 19.05
C PRO A 257 -19.98 -23.78 18.26
N GLY A 258 -19.75 -23.70 16.95
CA GLY A 258 -19.58 -24.87 16.08
C GLY A 258 -18.51 -24.76 15.00
N GLY A 259 -17.82 -23.63 14.87
CA GLY A 259 -16.83 -23.38 13.81
C GLY A 259 -15.40 -23.76 14.22
N ALA A 260 -14.63 -24.26 13.26
CA ALA A 260 -13.19 -24.39 13.41
C ALA A 260 -12.61 -23.00 13.72
N SER A 261 -11.66 -22.92 14.69
CA SER A 261 -11.05 -21.63 15.04
C SER A 261 -10.48 -20.95 13.77
N LEU A 262 -10.46 -19.61 13.75
CA LEU A 262 -9.88 -18.85 12.63
C LEU A 262 -8.47 -19.31 12.27
N ALA A 263 -7.70 -19.76 13.28
CA ALA A 263 -6.37 -20.35 13.06
C ALA A 263 -6.45 -21.63 12.22
N ALA A 264 -7.38 -22.53 12.52
CA ALA A 264 -7.56 -23.79 11.78
C ALA A 264 -8.05 -23.52 10.35
N GLN A 265 -8.94 -22.56 10.16
CA GLN A 265 -9.38 -22.12 8.82
C GLN A 265 -8.21 -21.55 8.01
N CYS A 266 -7.37 -20.71 8.63
CA CYS A 266 -6.16 -20.19 8.02
C CYS A 266 -5.16 -21.27 7.64
N GLU A 267 -4.96 -22.29 8.50
CA GLU A 267 -4.10 -23.44 8.21
C GLU A 267 -4.55 -24.21 6.96
N VAL A 268 -5.86 -24.53 6.88
CA VAL A 268 -6.45 -25.19 5.72
C VAL A 268 -6.29 -24.32 4.47
N TRP A 269 -6.59 -23.04 4.58
CA TRP A 269 -6.45 -22.08 3.49
C TRP A 269 -5.01 -21.97 2.96
N LEU A 270 -4.01 -22.00 3.87
CA LEU A 270 -2.60 -21.97 3.48
C LEU A 270 -2.14 -23.24 2.77
N THR A 271 -2.80 -24.37 2.99
CA THR A 271 -2.48 -25.66 2.33
C THR A 271 -3.22 -25.87 1.01
N CYS A 272 -4.37 -25.20 0.83
CA CYS A 272 -5.19 -25.33 -0.37
C CYS A 272 -4.44 -24.83 -1.62
N ASP A 273 -4.55 -25.54 -2.75
CA ASP A 273 -3.92 -25.10 -4.00
C ASP A 273 -4.73 -24.07 -4.77
N GLU A 274 -6.03 -23.99 -4.52
CA GLU A 274 -6.90 -23.03 -5.16
C GLU A 274 -6.75 -21.60 -4.56
N PRO A 275 -6.73 -20.54 -5.39
CA PRO A 275 -6.63 -19.15 -4.93
C PRO A 275 -7.98 -18.63 -4.41
N VAL A 276 -8.63 -19.36 -3.48
CA VAL A 276 -9.86 -18.89 -2.85
C VAL A 276 -9.51 -17.88 -1.76
N PRO A 277 -10.15 -16.69 -1.70
CA PRO A 277 -9.94 -15.75 -0.61
C PRO A 277 -10.38 -16.33 0.74
N LEU A 278 -9.67 -15.96 1.82
CA LEU A 278 -10.11 -16.24 3.19
C LEU A 278 -10.84 -15.01 3.74
N ASP A 279 -12.09 -15.22 4.13
CA ASP A 279 -12.90 -14.20 4.78
C ASP A 279 -12.72 -14.28 6.31
N VAL A 280 -12.41 -13.16 6.92
CA VAL A 280 -12.24 -13.01 8.38
C VAL A 280 -13.15 -11.92 8.88
N VAL A 281 -14.02 -12.23 9.82
CA VAL A 281 -14.86 -11.24 10.52
C VAL A 281 -14.20 -10.93 11.84
N LEU A 282 -13.95 -9.65 12.10
CA LEU A 282 -13.35 -9.18 13.36
C LEU A 282 -14.43 -8.89 14.41
N GLY A 283 -14.08 -8.99 15.68
CA GLY A 283 -14.99 -8.71 16.80
C GLY A 283 -15.55 -7.27 16.83
N ASP A 284 -14.96 -6.33 16.10
CA ASP A 284 -15.46 -4.96 15.91
C ASP A 284 -16.43 -4.83 14.71
N GLY A 285 -16.76 -5.95 14.04
CA GLY A 285 -17.67 -6.00 12.90
C GLY A 285 -17.04 -5.72 11.54
N ARG A 286 -15.74 -5.44 11.45
CA ARG A 286 -15.03 -5.33 10.18
C ARG A 286 -14.91 -6.69 9.51
N GLN A 287 -14.99 -6.68 8.18
CA GLN A 287 -14.83 -7.86 7.34
C GLN A 287 -13.58 -7.73 6.50
N LEU A 288 -12.62 -8.60 6.74
CA LEU A 288 -11.36 -8.64 6.00
C LEU A 288 -11.39 -9.79 4.99
N GLU A 289 -10.89 -9.52 3.79
CA GLU A 289 -10.66 -10.52 2.75
C GLU A 289 -9.15 -10.68 2.54
N LEU A 290 -8.64 -11.91 2.72
CA LEU A 290 -7.24 -12.24 2.55
C LEU A 290 -7.05 -13.02 1.25
N THR A 291 -6.23 -12.50 0.35
CA THR A 291 -5.88 -13.17 -0.91
C THR A 291 -4.40 -13.57 -0.89
N ARG A 292 -4.11 -14.82 -1.27
CA ARG A 292 -2.76 -15.38 -1.28
C ARG A 292 -2.22 -15.53 -2.69
N HIS A 293 -0.97 -15.06 -2.89
CA HIS A 293 -0.21 -15.27 -4.12
C HIS A 293 1.11 -15.97 -3.78
N ARG A 294 1.33 -17.16 -4.32
CA ARG A 294 2.59 -17.92 -4.14
C ARG A 294 3.70 -17.30 -4.99
N VAL A 295 4.90 -17.25 -4.45
CA VAL A 295 6.12 -16.79 -5.13
C VAL A 295 7.03 -17.98 -5.41
N PRO A 296 7.81 -17.99 -6.52
CA PRO A 296 8.62 -19.15 -6.92
C PRO A 296 9.65 -19.63 -5.92
N ASP A 297 10.07 -18.81 -4.97
CA ASP A 297 11.06 -19.12 -3.91
C ASP A 297 10.45 -19.84 -2.68
N GLY A 298 9.20 -20.27 -2.75
CA GLY A 298 8.50 -20.95 -1.65
C GLY A 298 7.81 -20.00 -0.67
N ASN A 299 7.95 -18.69 -0.86
CA ASN A 299 7.27 -17.66 -0.09
C ASN A 299 5.83 -17.43 -0.61
N ALA A 300 5.02 -16.70 0.15
CA ALA A 300 3.73 -16.24 -0.33
C ALA A 300 3.48 -14.79 0.07
N VAL A 301 2.86 -14.03 -0.83
CA VAL A 301 2.35 -12.68 -0.57
C VAL A 301 0.87 -12.77 -0.27
N ILE A 302 0.45 -12.15 0.83
CA ILE A 302 -0.92 -12.08 1.28
C ILE A 302 -1.36 -10.62 1.24
N ILE A 303 -2.43 -10.37 0.51
CA ILE A 303 -3.09 -9.06 0.44
C ILE A 303 -4.29 -9.12 1.40
N VAL A 304 -4.41 -8.12 2.25
CA VAL A 304 -5.49 -7.97 3.23
C VAL A 304 -6.30 -6.73 2.87
N GLU A 305 -7.58 -6.93 2.57
CA GLU A 305 -8.50 -5.86 2.19
C GLU A 305 -9.64 -5.77 3.21
N ASP A 306 -9.98 -4.55 3.64
CA ASP A 306 -11.21 -4.28 4.39
C ASP A 306 -12.36 -4.12 3.41
N VAL A 307 -13.22 -5.12 3.35
CA VAL A 307 -14.37 -5.17 2.44
C VAL A 307 -15.69 -4.79 3.10
N THR A 308 -15.66 -4.30 4.34
CA THR A 308 -16.84 -4.01 5.15
C THR A 308 -17.80 -3.06 4.43
N ALA A 309 -17.31 -1.90 4.01
CA ALA A 309 -18.15 -0.90 3.33
C ALA A 309 -18.68 -1.42 1.97
N ARG A 310 -17.84 -2.15 1.22
CA ARG A 310 -18.25 -2.75 -0.07
C ARG A 310 -19.37 -3.76 0.14
N ARG A 311 -19.23 -4.68 1.08
CA ARG A 311 -20.25 -5.71 1.36
C ARG A 311 -21.55 -5.10 1.91
N GLN A 312 -21.44 -4.11 2.80
CA GLN A 312 -22.63 -3.40 3.30
C GLN A 312 -23.39 -2.70 2.16
N THR A 313 -22.66 -2.03 1.26
CA THR A 313 -23.27 -1.39 0.09
C THR A 313 -23.92 -2.42 -0.84
N GLU A 314 -23.26 -3.52 -1.12
CA GLU A 314 -23.82 -4.60 -1.93
C GLU A 314 -25.09 -5.22 -1.29
N GLN A 315 -25.07 -5.44 0.02
CA GLN A 315 -26.25 -5.92 0.77
C GLN A 315 -27.39 -4.91 0.71
N HIS A 316 -27.06 -3.62 0.89
CA HIS A 316 -28.06 -2.55 0.80
C HIS A 316 -28.65 -2.45 -0.62
N ILE A 317 -27.83 -2.51 -1.65
CA ILE A 317 -28.30 -2.53 -3.05
C ILE A 317 -29.18 -3.75 -3.31
N ARG A 318 -28.79 -4.94 -2.84
CA ARG A 318 -29.60 -6.16 -2.96
C ARG A 318 -30.93 -6.01 -2.22
N HIS A 319 -30.92 -5.36 -1.05
CA HIS A 319 -32.15 -5.10 -0.30
C HIS A 319 -33.07 -4.14 -1.06
N LEU A 320 -32.55 -3.00 -1.56
CA LEU A 320 -33.33 -2.05 -2.36
C LEU A 320 -33.85 -2.65 -3.67
N ALA A 321 -33.08 -3.54 -4.30
CA ALA A 321 -33.52 -4.25 -5.50
C ALA A 321 -34.70 -5.19 -5.28
N ARG A 322 -34.96 -5.60 -4.03
CA ARG A 322 -35.99 -6.60 -3.68
C ARG A 322 -37.11 -6.07 -2.80
N HIS A 323 -36.92 -4.91 -2.16
CA HIS A 323 -37.89 -4.34 -1.22
C HIS A 323 -38.28 -2.94 -1.64
N ASP A 324 -39.50 -2.54 -1.31
CA ASP A 324 -39.99 -1.18 -1.44
C ASP A 324 -39.36 -0.27 -0.39
N ALA A 325 -38.74 0.81 -0.80
CA ALA A 325 -37.95 1.69 0.06
C ALA A 325 -38.78 2.40 1.16
N LEU A 326 -40.09 2.61 0.93
CA LEU A 326 -40.97 3.29 1.88
C LEU A 326 -41.48 2.34 2.94
N THR A 327 -41.99 1.18 2.51
CA THR A 327 -42.73 0.26 3.38
C THR A 327 -41.89 -0.90 3.92
N GLY A 328 -40.72 -1.15 3.33
CA GLY A 328 -39.86 -2.31 3.67
C GLY A 328 -40.42 -3.65 3.19
N LEU A 329 -41.59 -3.69 2.59
CA LEU A 329 -42.18 -4.91 2.03
C LEU A 329 -41.42 -5.34 0.76
N PRO A 330 -41.47 -6.63 0.39
CA PRO A 330 -41.05 -7.08 -0.95
C PRO A 330 -41.65 -6.21 -2.05
N ASN A 331 -40.83 -5.86 -3.03
CA ASN A 331 -41.25 -5.11 -4.19
C ASN A 331 -41.83 -6.06 -5.27
N ARG A 332 -42.26 -5.50 -6.41
CA ARG A 332 -42.80 -6.26 -7.55
C ARG A 332 -41.82 -7.36 -8.03
N HIS A 333 -40.52 -7.07 -8.05
CA HIS A 333 -39.51 -8.04 -8.49
C HIS A 333 -39.40 -9.24 -7.56
N GLU A 334 -39.29 -9.00 -6.25
CA GLU A 334 -39.23 -10.07 -5.25
C GLU A 334 -40.56 -10.88 -5.16
N LEU A 335 -41.71 -10.19 -5.26
CA LEU A 335 -43.00 -10.87 -5.34
C LEU A 335 -43.02 -11.90 -6.47
N HIS A 336 -42.61 -11.47 -7.68
CA HIS A 336 -42.57 -12.34 -8.84
C HIS A 336 -41.64 -13.55 -8.65
N ALA A 337 -40.47 -13.33 -8.07
CA ALA A 337 -39.53 -14.40 -7.75
C ALA A 337 -40.08 -15.38 -6.69
N GLN A 338 -40.81 -14.86 -5.69
CA GLN A 338 -41.46 -15.71 -4.65
C GLN A 338 -42.60 -16.50 -5.23
N LEU A 339 -43.51 -15.89 -6.02
CA LEU A 339 -44.61 -16.58 -6.69
C LEU A 339 -44.11 -17.71 -7.58
N LYS A 340 -43.03 -17.49 -8.35
CA LYS A 340 -42.40 -18.53 -9.17
C LYS A 340 -41.91 -19.71 -8.31
N ARG A 341 -41.38 -19.48 -7.11
CA ARG A 341 -40.95 -20.53 -6.18
C ARG A 341 -42.13 -21.26 -5.56
N MET A 342 -43.22 -20.55 -5.22
CA MET A 342 -44.45 -21.14 -4.69
C MET A 342 -45.13 -22.04 -5.73
N LEU A 343 -45.28 -21.58 -6.98
CA LEU A 343 -45.85 -22.37 -8.08
C LEU A 343 -45.05 -23.65 -8.40
N ALA A 344 -43.72 -23.63 -8.16
CA ALA A 344 -42.87 -24.81 -8.36
C ALA A 344 -43.08 -25.89 -7.25
N ARG A 345 -43.75 -25.56 -6.14
CA ARG A 345 -44.04 -26.48 -5.05
C ARG A 345 -45.36 -27.20 -5.32
N ARG A 346 -45.43 -28.52 -5.03
CA ARG A 346 -46.67 -29.23 -5.08
C ARG A 346 -47.53 -28.90 -3.84
N PRO A 347 -48.87 -28.69 -3.99
CA PRO A 347 -49.75 -28.54 -2.86
C PRO A 347 -49.69 -29.73 -1.89
N ARG A 348 -49.78 -29.46 -0.58
CA ARG A 348 -49.73 -30.47 0.44
C ARG A 348 -51.06 -31.24 0.61
N ALA A 349 -52.15 -30.60 0.21
CA ALA A 349 -53.49 -31.17 0.28
C ALA A 349 -54.17 -31.11 -1.11
N PRO A 350 -55.10 -32.09 -1.41
CA PRO A 350 -55.77 -32.16 -2.72
C PRO A 350 -56.58 -30.92 -3.09
N ASP A 351 -57.15 -30.23 -2.10
CA ASP A 351 -57.99 -29.03 -2.30
C ASP A 351 -57.26 -27.72 -2.03
N ALA A 352 -55.94 -27.78 -1.80
CA ALA A 352 -55.12 -26.60 -1.52
C ALA A 352 -54.55 -26.05 -2.82
N ALA A 353 -54.50 -24.72 -2.90
CA ALA A 353 -53.97 -23.97 -4.05
C ALA A 353 -53.11 -22.80 -3.59
N LEU A 354 -52.27 -22.26 -4.50
CA LEU A 354 -51.66 -20.96 -4.30
C LEU A 354 -52.73 -19.88 -4.56
N ALA A 355 -52.88 -18.95 -3.64
CA ALA A 355 -53.75 -17.78 -3.79
C ALA A 355 -52.94 -16.50 -3.94
N VAL A 356 -53.41 -15.62 -4.82
CA VAL A 356 -52.91 -14.24 -4.96
C VAL A 356 -54.06 -13.31 -4.68
N MET A 357 -53.87 -12.40 -3.75
CA MET A 357 -54.80 -11.28 -3.47
C MET A 357 -54.16 -9.99 -3.93
N TYR A 358 -54.83 -9.23 -4.79
CA TYR A 358 -54.44 -7.90 -5.20
C TYR A 358 -55.29 -6.88 -4.41
N LEU A 359 -54.64 -5.94 -3.75
CA LEU A 359 -55.22 -5.02 -2.79
C LEU A 359 -54.98 -3.58 -3.25
N ASP A 360 -55.98 -2.72 -3.12
CA ASP A 360 -55.85 -1.28 -3.45
C ASP A 360 -56.60 -0.44 -2.40
N LEU A 361 -55.96 0.65 -1.97
CA LEU A 361 -56.47 1.50 -0.91
C LEU A 361 -57.55 2.48 -1.43
N ASP A 362 -58.77 2.31 -0.99
CA ASP A 362 -59.89 3.14 -1.40
C ASP A 362 -59.80 4.55 -0.78
N GLY A 363 -59.70 5.57 -1.62
CA GLY A 363 -59.64 6.96 -1.18
C GLY A 363 -58.27 7.49 -0.85
N PHE A 364 -57.18 6.73 -1.09
CA PHE A 364 -55.82 7.15 -0.81
C PHE A 364 -55.42 8.47 -1.50
N LYS A 365 -55.84 8.66 -2.75
CA LYS A 365 -55.59 9.92 -3.49
C LYS A 365 -56.16 11.14 -2.76
N ALA A 366 -57.34 11.02 -2.16
CA ALA A 366 -57.96 12.13 -1.43
C ALA A 366 -57.19 12.53 -0.16
N ILE A 367 -56.48 11.55 0.45
CA ILE A 367 -55.59 11.83 1.58
C ILE A 367 -54.37 12.63 1.09
N ASN A 368 -53.74 12.18 0.00
CA ASN A 368 -52.63 12.92 -0.60
C ASN A 368 -53.02 14.35 -1.01
N ASP A 369 -54.17 14.51 -1.67
CA ASP A 369 -54.67 15.81 -2.16
C ASP A 369 -54.99 16.77 -1.00
N ARG A 370 -55.47 16.25 0.15
CA ARG A 370 -55.84 17.04 1.32
C ARG A 370 -54.70 17.32 2.29
N PHE A 371 -53.81 16.35 2.55
CA PHE A 371 -52.82 16.39 3.62
C PHE A 371 -51.38 16.34 3.10
N GLY A 372 -51.18 16.22 1.77
CA GLY A 372 -49.88 16.14 1.13
C GLY A 372 -49.31 14.70 1.08
N HIS A 373 -48.28 14.52 0.26
CA HIS A 373 -47.66 13.19 0.02
C HIS A 373 -47.04 12.59 1.27
N GLN A 374 -46.54 13.41 2.20
CA GLN A 374 -45.97 12.91 3.47
C GLN A 374 -47.03 12.18 4.32
N ALA A 375 -48.26 12.67 4.34
CA ALA A 375 -49.37 11.98 5.01
C ALA A 375 -49.76 10.68 4.31
N GLY A 376 -49.68 10.63 2.98
CA GLY A 376 -49.84 9.39 2.23
C GLY A 376 -48.74 8.36 2.54
N ASP A 377 -47.49 8.79 2.64
CA ASP A 377 -46.37 7.93 3.01
C ASP A 377 -46.52 7.38 4.42
N ASP A 378 -47.00 8.17 5.38
CA ASP A 378 -47.35 7.72 6.74
C ASP A 378 -48.42 6.63 6.72
N VAL A 379 -49.48 6.81 5.91
CA VAL A 379 -50.53 5.82 5.74
C VAL A 379 -49.98 4.54 5.12
N LEU A 380 -49.22 4.59 4.05
CA LEU A 380 -48.64 3.42 3.37
C LEU A 380 -47.76 2.61 4.31
N THR A 381 -46.95 3.29 5.13
CA THR A 381 -46.09 2.63 6.13
C THR A 381 -46.94 1.92 7.20
N GLN A 382 -47.99 2.57 7.69
CA GLN A 382 -48.86 1.95 8.66
C GLN A 382 -49.69 0.78 8.06
N VAL A 383 -50.09 0.86 6.80
CA VAL A 383 -50.74 -0.22 6.05
C VAL A 383 -49.81 -1.44 5.99
N ALA A 384 -48.55 -1.24 5.63
CA ALA A 384 -47.56 -2.32 5.57
C ALA A 384 -47.37 -3.00 6.94
N VAL A 385 -47.29 -2.24 8.01
CA VAL A 385 -47.20 -2.78 9.39
C VAL A 385 -48.46 -3.58 9.76
N ARG A 386 -49.65 -3.08 9.42
CA ARG A 386 -50.93 -3.77 9.69
C ARG A 386 -51.05 -5.08 8.89
N LEU A 387 -50.65 -5.07 7.60
CA LEU A 387 -50.59 -6.25 6.75
C LEU A 387 -49.64 -7.29 7.38
N GLY A 388 -48.42 -6.89 7.75
CA GLY A 388 -47.47 -7.80 8.37
C GLY A 388 -47.92 -8.42 9.68
N LYS A 389 -48.73 -7.70 10.49
CA LYS A 389 -49.36 -8.24 11.72
C LYS A 389 -50.55 -9.12 11.46
N THR A 390 -51.20 -8.96 10.31
CA THR A 390 -52.38 -9.72 9.93
C THR A 390 -52.03 -11.05 9.30
N LEU A 391 -50.90 -11.16 8.67
CA LEU A 391 -50.44 -12.35 7.96
C LEU A 391 -49.74 -13.33 8.91
N SER A 392 -49.84 -14.59 8.58
CA SER A 392 -49.20 -15.71 9.30
C SER A 392 -47.78 -15.97 8.73
N PRO A 393 -46.88 -16.64 9.49
CA PRO A 393 -45.60 -17.07 8.97
C PRO A 393 -45.75 -17.93 7.69
N GLY A 394 -45.10 -17.51 6.59
CA GLY A 394 -45.20 -18.17 5.29
C GLY A 394 -46.12 -17.49 4.29
N GLU A 395 -47.00 -16.58 4.75
CA GLU A 395 -47.77 -15.71 3.88
C GLU A 395 -46.92 -14.48 3.48
N LEU A 396 -46.99 -14.05 2.23
CA LEU A 396 -46.17 -12.99 1.66
C LEU A 396 -46.99 -11.74 1.42
N ALA A 397 -46.56 -10.58 1.93
CA ALA A 397 -47.06 -9.27 1.47
C ALA A 397 -45.99 -8.56 0.63
N ALA A 398 -46.40 -7.89 -0.42
CA ALA A 398 -45.60 -7.07 -1.27
C ALA A 398 -46.30 -5.75 -1.63
N ARG A 399 -45.53 -4.69 -1.87
CA ARG A 399 -46.06 -3.45 -2.47
C ARG A 399 -45.60 -3.35 -3.92
N ILE A 400 -46.57 -3.17 -4.82
CA ILE A 400 -46.33 -3.13 -6.27
C ILE A 400 -46.00 -1.71 -6.76
N GLY A 401 -46.63 -0.72 -6.16
CA GLY A 401 -46.46 0.72 -6.44
C GLY A 401 -47.64 1.52 -5.97
N GLY A 402 -47.48 2.83 -5.77
CA GLY A 402 -48.58 3.67 -5.32
C GLY A 402 -49.28 3.14 -4.06
N ASP A 403 -50.57 2.90 -4.17
CA ASP A 403 -51.49 2.35 -3.14
C ASP A 403 -51.81 0.85 -3.33
N GLU A 404 -51.06 0.17 -4.19
CA GLU A 404 -51.30 -1.24 -4.55
C GLU A 404 -50.43 -2.19 -3.76
N PHE A 405 -51.02 -3.18 -3.15
CA PHE A 405 -50.38 -4.25 -2.41
C PHE A 405 -50.80 -5.63 -2.95
N VAL A 406 -49.97 -6.62 -2.78
CA VAL A 406 -50.29 -7.99 -3.12
C VAL A 406 -49.95 -8.90 -1.95
N VAL A 407 -50.87 -9.84 -1.65
CA VAL A 407 -50.64 -10.91 -0.69
C VAL A 407 -50.66 -12.24 -1.43
N ALA A 408 -49.66 -13.09 -1.19
CA ALA A 408 -49.58 -14.43 -1.73
C ALA A 408 -49.57 -15.45 -0.59
N ILE A 409 -50.34 -16.53 -0.76
CA ILE A 409 -50.56 -17.55 0.25
C ILE A 409 -50.41 -18.92 -0.41
N ASP A 410 -49.45 -19.68 0.06
CA ASP A 410 -49.22 -21.04 -0.39
C ASP A 410 -50.12 -22.03 0.40
N ASP A 411 -50.54 -23.11 -0.24
CA ASP A 411 -51.26 -24.23 0.40
C ASP A 411 -52.53 -23.78 1.12
N THR A 412 -53.40 -23.02 0.46
CA THR A 412 -54.61 -22.41 1.03
C THR A 412 -55.89 -22.87 0.31
N THR A 413 -57.04 -22.58 0.92
CA THR A 413 -58.37 -22.87 0.36
C THR A 413 -59.17 -21.58 0.13
N MET A 414 -60.20 -21.64 -0.73
CA MET A 414 -61.12 -20.52 -0.97
C MET A 414 -61.72 -19.99 0.33
N HIS A 415 -62.06 -20.88 1.26
CA HIS A 415 -62.65 -20.50 2.56
C HIS A 415 -61.63 -19.73 3.43
N ALA A 416 -60.39 -20.23 3.51
CA ALA A 416 -59.33 -19.56 4.26
C ALA A 416 -58.99 -18.18 3.65
N CYS A 417 -58.95 -18.08 2.31
CA CYS A 417 -58.77 -16.81 1.61
C CYS A 417 -59.91 -15.82 1.95
N SER A 418 -61.15 -16.28 1.99
CA SER A 418 -62.33 -15.42 2.36
C SER A 418 -62.18 -14.86 3.78
N LEU A 419 -61.77 -15.69 4.74
CA LEU A 419 -61.55 -15.26 6.12
C LEU A 419 -60.39 -14.29 6.26
N LEU A 420 -59.31 -14.54 5.55
CA LEU A 420 -58.16 -13.62 5.55
C LEU A 420 -58.48 -12.30 4.90
N ALA A 421 -59.16 -12.28 3.73
CA ALA A 421 -59.57 -11.05 3.05
C ALA A 421 -60.48 -10.21 3.95
N ALA A 422 -61.47 -10.79 4.62
CA ALA A 422 -62.34 -10.09 5.56
C ALA A 422 -61.53 -9.54 6.77
N ARG A 423 -60.53 -10.28 7.26
CA ARG A 423 -59.66 -9.83 8.33
C ARG A 423 -58.77 -8.65 7.88
N ILE A 424 -58.22 -8.68 6.67
CA ILE A 424 -57.42 -7.61 6.08
C ILE A 424 -58.27 -6.36 5.94
N ILE A 425 -59.47 -6.45 5.31
CA ILE A 425 -60.38 -5.30 5.14
C ILE A 425 -60.64 -4.64 6.50
N ARG A 426 -61.02 -5.41 7.51
CA ARG A 426 -61.31 -4.85 8.85
C ARG A 426 -60.11 -4.17 9.48
N GLN A 427 -58.91 -4.74 9.39
CA GLN A 427 -57.68 -4.20 10.01
C GLN A 427 -57.17 -2.95 9.28
N ILE A 428 -57.25 -2.96 7.97
CA ILE A 428 -56.78 -1.82 7.15
C ILE A 428 -57.79 -0.68 7.20
N SER A 429 -59.11 -0.92 7.32
CA SER A 429 -60.11 0.15 7.43
C SER A 429 -60.19 0.80 8.83
N ALA A 430 -59.41 0.33 9.79
CA ALA A 430 -59.31 0.99 11.09
C ALA A 430 -58.62 2.36 10.97
N PRO A 431 -58.99 3.38 11.80
CA PRO A 431 -58.41 4.73 11.70
C PRO A 431 -56.93 4.78 11.73
N TYR A 432 -56.30 5.75 10.98
CA TYR A 432 -54.87 6.00 10.92
C TYR A 432 -54.58 7.35 11.57
N THR A 433 -53.64 7.39 12.50
CA THR A 433 -53.13 8.63 13.08
C THR A 433 -51.92 9.07 12.27
N LEU A 434 -52.00 10.22 11.64
CA LEU A 434 -50.90 10.82 10.88
C LEU A 434 -49.89 11.47 11.81
N SER A 435 -48.67 11.66 11.33
CA SER A 435 -47.59 12.35 12.06
C SER A 435 -47.95 13.80 12.46
N ILE A 436 -48.90 14.43 11.71
CA ILE A 436 -49.44 15.76 11.99
C ILE A 436 -50.54 15.78 13.07
N GLY A 437 -50.87 14.65 13.69
CA GLY A 437 -51.89 14.51 14.75
C GLY A 437 -53.32 14.36 14.25
N GLU A 438 -53.59 14.42 12.92
CA GLU A 438 -54.89 14.20 12.32
C GLU A 438 -55.21 12.73 12.19
N THR A 439 -56.50 12.39 12.26
CA THR A 439 -56.95 10.98 12.08
C THR A 439 -57.70 10.86 10.76
N VAL A 440 -57.32 9.88 9.94
CA VAL A 440 -57.93 9.62 8.63
C VAL A 440 -58.46 8.20 8.56
N ASN A 441 -59.51 8.00 7.76
CA ASN A 441 -60.05 6.68 7.45
C ASN A 441 -59.88 6.40 5.95
N LEU A 442 -59.54 5.20 5.61
CA LEU A 442 -59.51 4.71 4.23
C LEU A 442 -60.07 3.27 4.19
N GLY A 443 -60.59 2.90 3.03
CA GLY A 443 -61.02 1.52 2.76
C GLY A 443 -59.93 0.74 2.02
N ILE A 444 -60.19 -0.55 1.80
CA ILE A 444 -59.38 -1.38 0.92
C ILE A 444 -60.27 -2.36 0.17
N SER A 445 -60.02 -2.46 -1.13
CA SER A 445 -60.71 -3.41 -2.01
C SER A 445 -59.75 -4.54 -2.38
N ILE A 446 -60.21 -5.78 -2.48
CA ILE A 446 -59.37 -6.96 -2.70
C ILE A 446 -59.93 -7.84 -3.83
N GLY A 447 -59.08 -8.14 -4.81
CA GLY A 447 -59.34 -9.18 -5.81
C GLY A 447 -58.53 -10.44 -5.52
N ILE A 448 -59.10 -11.62 -5.64
CA ILE A 448 -58.51 -12.92 -5.25
C ILE A 448 -58.50 -13.83 -6.47
N ALA A 449 -57.36 -14.40 -6.79
CA ALA A 449 -57.18 -15.47 -7.76
C ALA A 449 -56.59 -16.69 -7.08
N LEU A 450 -57.07 -17.87 -7.45
CA LEU A 450 -56.59 -19.18 -7.03
C LEU A 450 -55.89 -19.84 -8.23
N ASP A 451 -54.73 -20.45 -8.02
CA ASP A 451 -54.04 -21.22 -9.05
C ASP A 451 -54.81 -22.50 -9.35
N ASP A 452 -55.10 -22.72 -10.60
CA ASP A 452 -55.74 -23.96 -11.11
C ASP A 452 -54.76 -25.07 -11.48
N GLY A 453 -53.49 -24.89 -11.13
CA GLY A 453 -52.39 -25.82 -11.40
C GLY A 453 -51.64 -25.57 -12.73
N HIS A 454 -52.03 -24.56 -13.51
CA HIS A 454 -51.44 -24.20 -14.81
C HIS A 454 -51.03 -22.73 -14.90
N GLY A 455 -51.18 -21.96 -13.82
CA GLY A 455 -50.98 -20.54 -13.77
C GLY A 455 -49.50 -20.15 -13.82
N SER A 456 -49.20 -18.99 -14.41
CA SER A 456 -47.95 -18.29 -14.26
C SER A 456 -48.08 -17.15 -13.23
N PRO A 457 -46.98 -16.62 -12.65
CA PRO A 457 -47.07 -15.47 -11.74
C PRO A 457 -47.83 -14.30 -12.33
N ASP A 458 -47.58 -13.97 -13.61
CA ASP A 458 -48.21 -12.85 -14.29
C ASP A 458 -49.68 -13.08 -14.51
N GLU A 459 -50.08 -14.28 -14.84
CA GLU A 459 -51.47 -14.68 -15.04
C GLU A 459 -52.28 -14.59 -13.74
N LEU A 460 -51.77 -15.10 -12.62
CA LEU A 460 -52.42 -15.02 -11.31
C LEU A 460 -52.57 -13.59 -10.83
N ILE A 461 -51.54 -12.76 -11.01
CA ILE A 461 -51.60 -11.32 -10.68
C ILE A 461 -52.66 -10.62 -11.53
N ARG A 462 -52.71 -10.88 -12.84
CA ARG A 462 -53.69 -10.30 -13.77
C ARG A 462 -55.12 -10.74 -13.41
N GLN A 463 -55.33 -12.00 -13.05
CA GLN A 463 -56.65 -12.52 -12.62
C GLN A 463 -57.11 -11.86 -11.31
N ALA A 464 -56.20 -11.71 -10.33
CA ALA A 464 -56.49 -11.03 -9.08
C ALA A 464 -56.80 -9.53 -9.31
N ASP A 465 -56.10 -8.84 -10.20
CA ASP A 465 -56.35 -7.48 -10.56
C ASP A 465 -57.73 -7.30 -11.24
N SER A 466 -58.11 -8.21 -12.15
CA SER A 466 -59.44 -8.24 -12.75
C SER A 466 -60.53 -8.37 -11.68
N ALA A 467 -60.35 -9.28 -10.70
CA ALA A 467 -61.29 -9.43 -9.58
C ALA A 467 -61.34 -8.18 -8.67
N LEU A 468 -60.24 -7.47 -8.52
CA LEU A 468 -60.17 -6.20 -7.79
C LEU A 468 -61.01 -5.10 -8.50
N TYR A 469 -60.95 -5.07 -9.82
CA TYR A 469 -61.79 -4.12 -10.58
C TYR A 469 -63.28 -4.39 -10.33
N ASP A 470 -63.72 -5.67 -10.29
CA ASP A 470 -65.08 -6.07 -9.94
C ASP A 470 -65.44 -5.68 -8.50
N ALA A 471 -64.52 -5.83 -7.54
CA ALA A 471 -64.73 -5.39 -6.16
C ALA A 471 -64.93 -3.85 -6.05
N LYS A 472 -64.13 -3.06 -6.74
CA LYS A 472 -64.28 -1.60 -6.78
C LYS A 472 -65.58 -1.17 -7.41
N SER A 473 -66.01 -1.83 -8.49
CA SER A 473 -67.26 -1.57 -9.19
C SER A 473 -68.52 -1.92 -8.40
N ALA A 474 -68.40 -2.91 -7.50
CA ALA A 474 -69.52 -3.38 -6.65
C ALA A 474 -69.68 -2.59 -5.33
N GLY A 475 -68.92 -1.47 -5.13
CA GLY A 475 -69.15 -0.57 -4.00
C GLY A 475 -67.95 -0.34 -3.11
N LYS A 476 -66.76 -0.91 -3.43
CA LYS A 476 -65.49 -0.79 -2.67
C LYS A 476 -65.56 -1.38 -1.26
N GLY A 477 -64.42 -1.50 -0.58
CA GLY A 477 -64.38 -2.04 0.77
C GLY A 477 -64.75 -3.51 0.86
N ILE A 478 -64.69 -4.28 -0.21
CA ILE A 478 -65.10 -5.71 -0.32
C ILE A 478 -64.03 -6.51 -1.05
N TYR A 479 -64.16 -7.83 -1.00
CA TYR A 479 -63.34 -8.73 -1.82
C TYR A 479 -64.19 -9.44 -2.91
N ARG A 480 -63.52 -9.85 -4.01
CA ARG A 480 -64.09 -10.68 -5.07
C ARG A 480 -63.09 -11.73 -5.49
N PHE A 481 -63.60 -12.93 -5.83
CA PHE A 481 -62.83 -13.99 -6.46
C PHE A 481 -62.87 -13.84 -7.97
N TYR A 482 -61.77 -14.10 -8.64
CA TYR A 482 -61.74 -14.24 -10.08
C TYR A 482 -62.56 -15.49 -10.50
N SER A 483 -63.42 -15.31 -11.49
CA SER A 483 -64.16 -16.44 -12.12
C SER A 483 -64.06 -16.32 -13.63
N SER A 484 -63.62 -17.39 -14.28
CA SER A 484 -63.49 -17.47 -15.75
C SER A 484 -64.80 -17.50 -16.54
N GLY A 485 -65.89 -17.06 -15.94
CA GLY A 485 -67.20 -17.03 -16.57
C GLY A 485 -68.30 -16.73 -15.57
N SER A 486 -68.87 -15.50 -15.61
CA SER A 486 -70.02 -15.02 -14.85
C SER A 486 -69.82 -14.71 -13.37
N SER A 487 -69.96 -13.46 -13.01
CA SER A 487 -69.93 -12.90 -11.65
C SER A 487 -70.90 -13.61 -10.70
N ARG A 488 -70.39 -14.49 -9.82
CA ARG A 488 -71.16 -14.89 -8.63
C ARG A 488 -70.80 -13.95 -7.48
N VAL A 489 -71.70 -13.08 -7.20
CA VAL A 489 -71.69 -12.15 -6.08
C VAL A 489 -72.04 -12.92 -4.79
N THR A 490 -71.08 -13.03 -3.85
CA THR A 490 -71.39 -13.34 -2.47
C THR A 490 -71.15 -12.09 -1.62
N PRO A 491 -72.19 -11.37 -1.20
CA PRO A 491 -72.01 -10.21 -0.31
C PRO A 491 -71.77 -10.74 1.11
N VAL A 492 -70.63 -10.39 1.71
CA VAL A 492 -70.41 -10.47 3.16
C VAL A 492 -70.63 -9.08 3.71
N THR A 493 -71.79 -8.82 4.25
CA THR A 493 -72.07 -7.68 5.11
C THR A 493 -71.43 -7.95 6.47
N ALA A 494 -70.47 -7.04 6.86
CA ALA A 494 -69.96 -7.03 8.23
C ALA A 494 -71.11 -6.54 9.15
N SER A 495 -71.55 -7.38 10.03
CA SER A 495 -72.29 -7.04 11.25
C SER A 495 -71.35 -6.88 12.43
#